data_1f82454be4d002e04b0cabaf8e75c57d
#
_entry.id   1f82454be4d002e04b0cabaf8e75c57d
#
_cell.length_a   1.000
_cell.length_b   1.000
_cell.length_c   1.000
_cell.angle_alpha   90.00
_cell.angle_beta   90.00
_cell.angle_gamma   90.00
#
_symmetry.space_group_name_H-M   'P 1'
#
loop_
_entity.id
_entity.type
_entity.pdbx_description
1 polymer ?
#
loop_
_entity_poly.entity_id
_entity_poly.type
_entity_poly.pdbx_seq_one_letter_code
_entity_poly.pdbx_strand_id
1 'polypeptide(L)'
;LKRRSGEKFPAWVGITAVKDDEGDLVSYVCFFSDISERKASEQRIHRLAYYDALTQLPNRTLFQDRLHSALQHGARHQEWVALMFLDLDRFKPINDSLGHAAGDRMLKEVAVRLAACVDSDDTVARMGGDEFTLLLQSQSAREGALKRAIHVGEQILASLAQPFILEGREFFVTASIGIALSPQDGNELSQLMKNADTAMYHAKERGKNNFQFYQADMNASALQRLELESDLRHALEQGEFKLFYQPQFSGDGKRLTGAEALLRWQHPQRGLVPPSDFIPVLEELGLVVQVGDWVLRESCRQLAEWHEAKIRVPKISVNLSARQFAEGDLHQRIAQILEQSGVPAACLELELTESILMEDVANAMQTLSSLKQLGVFIAIDDFGTGYSSLNYLKQFPIDVLKIDRSFVDGLPHGEQDGQIARAIIAMAHSLNLTVIAEGVETLAQLDFLRGHDCDE
;
A
#
# COMPACT_ATOMS: atom_id res chain seq x y z
N LEU A 1 -29.23 16.92 44.71
CA LEU A 1 -30.42 17.74 44.98
C LEU A 1 -31.38 17.73 43.81
N LYS A 2 -32.61 18.24 44.01
CA LYS A 2 -33.59 18.42 42.93
C LYS A 2 -33.97 19.88 42.81
N ARG A 3 -34.11 20.39 41.61
CA ARG A 3 -34.67 21.72 41.29
C ARG A 3 -36.19 21.70 41.49
N ARG A 4 -36.82 22.88 41.52
CA ARG A 4 -38.30 22.99 41.55
C ARG A 4 -38.98 22.33 40.35
N SER A 5 -38.27 22.23 39.22
CA SER A 5 -38.69 21.51 38.01
C SER A 5 -38.70 19.98 38.14
N GLY A 6 -38.18 19.43 39.25
CA GLY A 6 -38.00 17.99 39.44
C GLY A 6 -36.68 17.45 38.92
N GLU A 7 -35.87 18.22 38.20
CA GLU A 7 -34.56 17.86 37.66
C GLU A 7 -33.56 17.61 38.80
N LYS A 8 -32.80 16.53 38.70
CA LYS A 8 -31.70 16.20 39.62
C LYS A 8 -30.43 16.91 39.19
N PHE A 9 -29.74 17.58 40.08
CA PHE A 9 -28.46 18.19 39.85
C PHE A 9 -27.43 17.84 40.92
N PRO A 10 -26.14 17.75 40.58
CA PRO A 10 -25.07 17.55 41.53
C PRO A 10 -24.88 18.84 42.35
N ALA A 11 -24.82 18.69 43.64
CA ALA A 11 -24.58 19.84 44.55
C ALA A 11 -23.48 19.49 45.56
N TRP A 12 -22.65 20.47 45.85
CA TRP A 12 -21.77 20.41 47.00
C TRP A 12 -22.55 20.90 48.20
N VAL A 13 -22.55 20.11 49.27
CA VAL A 13 -23.32 20.43 50.49
C VAL A 13 -22.34 20.50 51.66
N GLY A 14 -22.33 21.60 52.36
CA GLY A 14 -21.61 21.74 53.62
C GLY A 14 -22.62 21.91 54.76
N ILE A 15 -22.37 21.21 55.87
CA ILE A 15 -23.17 21.32 57.08
C ILE A 15 -22.22 21.68 58.22
N THR A 16 -22.51 22.79 58.90
CA THR A 16 -21.72 23.23 60.03
C THR A 16 -22.66 23.29 61.25
N ALA A 17 -22.25 22.71 62.35
CA ALA A 17 -22.93 22.77 63.60
C ALA A 17 -22.58 24.13 64.29
N VAL A 18 -23.58 24.88 64.67
CA VAL A 18 -23.44 26.10 65.46
C VAL A 18 -23.73 25.74 66.90
N LYS A 19 -22.78 26.04 67.79
CA LYS A 19 -22.89 25.80 69.22
C LYS A 19 -22.97 27.16 69.96
N ASP A 20 -23.60 27.19 71.19
CA ASP A 20 -23.58 28.33 72.07
C ASP A 20 -22.28 28.43 72.86
N ASP A 21 -22.21 29.45 73.78
CA ASP A 21 -21.02 29.68 74.59
C ASP A 21 -20.79 28.60 75.65
N GLU A 22 -21.81 27.75 75.94
CA GLU A 22 -21.75 26.58 76.83
C GLU A 22 -21.35 25.29 76.10
N GLY A 23 -21.28 25.37 74.79
CA GLY A 23 -20.85 24.26 73.92
C GLY A 23 -21.97 23.36 73.35
N ASP A 24 -23.21 23.71 73.67
CA ASP A 24 -24.42 22.99 73.26
C ASP A 24 -24.81 23.34 71.84
N LEU A 25 -25.36 22.34 71.10
CA LEU A 25 -25.76 22.46 69.71
C LEU A 25 -27.03 23.34 69.60
N VAL A 26 -26.91 24.51 68.97
CA VAL A 26 -28.03 25.48 68.77
C VAL A 26 -28.72 25.23 67.44
N SER A 27 -27.94 25.01 66.35
CA SER A 27 -28.45 24.83 64.98
C SER A 27 -27.46 24.23 64.05
N TYR A 28 -27.94 23.85 62.85
CA TYR A 28 -27.11 23.49 61.72
C TYR A 28 -27.26 24.54 60.64
N VAL A 29 -26.14 25.06 60.14
CA VAL A 29 -26.12 25.89 58.96
C VAL A 29 -25.79 24.98 57.80
N CYS A 30 -26.74 24.87 56.85
CA CYS A 30 -26.54 24.10 55.59
C CYS A 30 -26.39 25.09 54.43
N PHE A 31 -25.33 24.94 53.68
CA PHE A 31 -25.17 25.65 52.42
C PHE A 31 -24.94 24.64 51.29
N PHE A 32 -25.43 24.99 50.13
CA PHE A 32 -25.25 24.16 48.95
C PHE A 32 -24.88 25.01 47.75
N SER A 33 -24.06 24.47 46.87
CA SER A 33 -23.68 25.07 45.61
C SER A 33 -23.98 24.09 44.47
N ASP A 34 -24.62 24.57 43.44
CA ASP A 34 -24.78 23.79 42.20
C ASP A 34 -23.42 23.67 41.52
N ILE A 35 -22.97 22.44 41.37
CA ILE A 35 -21.66 22.12 40.73
C ILE A 35 -21.84 21.53 39.33
N SER A 36 -22.99 21.69 38.69
CA SER A 36 -23.29 21.14 37.37
C SER A 36 -22.31 21.65 36.31
N GLU A 37 -22.10 22.97 36.25
CA GLU A 37 -21.15 23.58 35.29
C GLU A 37 -19.71 23.13 35.53
N ARG A 38 -19.32 23.07 36.83
CA ARG A 38 -17.99 22.59 37.20
C ARG A 38 -17.77 21.15 36.76
N LYS A 39 -18.71 20.24 37.05
CA LYS A 39 -18.64 18.85 36.62
C LYS A 39 -18.65 18.68 35.10
N ALA A 40 -19.49 19.44 34.41
CA ALA A 40 -19.51 19.45 32.94
C ALA A 40 -18.18 19.94 32.37
N SER A 41 -17.58 20.98 32.95
CA SER A 41 -16.26 21.47 32.55
C SER A 41 -15.15 20.43 32.84
N GLU A 42 -15.15 19.83 34.02
CA GLU A 42 -14.22 18.76 34.38
C GLU A 42 -14.35 17.56 33.45
N GLN A 43 -15.56 17.13 33.10
CA GLN A 43 -15.81 16.06 32.13
C GLN A 43 -15.36 16.44 30.71
N ARG A 44 -15.56 17.70 30.32
CA ARG A 44 -15.11 18.20 29.02
C ARG A 44 -13.58 18.20 28.91
N ILE A 45 -12.92 18.72 29.98
CA ILE A 45 -11.45 18.71 30.07
C ILE A 45 -10.92 17.26 30.00
N HIS A 46 -11.53 16.36 30.79
CA HIS A 46 -11.16 14.94 30.78
C HIS A 46 -11.31 14.31 29.37
N ARG A 47 -12.45 14.58 28.71
CA ARG A 47 -12.62 14.08 27.32
C ARG A 47 -11.59 14.64 26.37
N LEU A 48 -11.30 15.93 26.40
CA LEU A 48 -10.29 16.56 25.55
C LEU A 48 -8.87 16.05 25.82
N ALA A 49 -8.56 15.70 27.07
CA ALA A 49 -7.24 15.19 27.46
C ALA A 49 -7.00 13.75 27.05
N TYR A 50 -8.06 12.91 27.00
CA TYR A 50 -7.92 11.45 26.89
C TYR A 50 -8.61 10.81 25.67
N TYR A 51 -9.44 11.55 24.94
CA TYR A 51 -10.18 11.02 23.80
C TYR A 51 -9.98 11.86 22.54
N ASP A 52 -9.97 11.21 21.38
CA ASP A 52 -9.94 11.87 20.09
C ASP A 52 -11.27 12.60 19.83
N ALA A 53 -11.20 13.86 19.43
CA ALA A 53 -12.38 14.71 19.27
C ALA A 53 -13.29 14.25 18.12
N LEU A 54 -12.72 13.62 17.08
CA LEU A 54 -13.44 13.20 15.88
C LEU A 54 -14.14 11.84 16.08
N THR A 55 -13.39 10.84 16.53
CA THR A 55 -13.83 9.43 16.61
C THR A 55 -14.36 9.04 17.98
N GLN A 56 -14.08 9.83 19.00
CA GLN A 56 -14.40 9.56 20.43
C GLN A 56 -13.69 8.30 20.97
N LEU A 57 -12.74 7.75 20.25
CA LEU A 57 -11.85 6.69 20.74
C LEU A 57 -10.82 7.28 21.72
N PRO A 58 -10.20 6.47 22.58
CA PRO A 58 -8.98 6.82 23.28
C PRO A 58 -7.98 7.52 22.35
N ASN A 59 -7.38 8.61 22.82
CA ASN A 59 -6.30 9.27 22.11
C ASN A 59 -4.94 8.65 22.49
N ARG A 60 -3.85 9.18 21.93
CA ARG A 60 -2.49 8.73 22.20
C ARG A 60 -2.17 8.68 23.70
N THR A 61 -2.58 9.68 24.47
CA THR A 61 -2.28 9.75 25.90
C THR A 61 -2.94 8.61 26.67
N LEU A 62 -4.24 8.42 26.50
CA LEU A 62 -4.97 7.35 27.19
C LEU A 62 -4.50 5.96 26.74
N PHE A 63 -4.17 5.83 25.47
CA PHE A 63 -3.62 4.56 24.94
C PHE A 63 -2.28 4.21 25.59
N GLN A 64 -1.37 5.19 25.68
CA GLN A 64 -0.06 4.98 26.32
C GLN A 64 -0.19 4.58 27.80
N ASP A 65 -1.11 5.22 28.53
CA ASP A 65 -1.38 4.87 29.94
C ASP A 65 -1.90 3.43 30.07
N ARG A 66 -2.82 3.02 29.19
CA ARG A 66 -3.36 1.66 29.16
C ARG A 66 -2.31 0.63 28.78
N LEU A 67 -1.51 0.90 27.73
CA LEU A 67 -0.43 0.02 27.31
C LEU A 67 0.62 -0.15 28.41
N HIS A 68 1.02 0.94 29.07
CA HIS A 68 1.94 0.88 30.20
C HIS A 68 1.40 0.00 31.35
N SER A 69 0.13 0.17 31.68
CA SER A 69 -0.54 -0.64 32.70
C SER A 69 -0.61 -2.13 32.31
N ALA A 70 -0.94 -2.42 31.04
CA ALA A 70 -1.00 -3.80 30.51
C ALA A 70 0.38 -4.47 30.52
N LEU A 71 1.44 -3.76 30.12
CA LEU A 71 2.81 -4.27 30.15
C LEU A 71 3.27 -4.57 31.58
N GLN A 72 2.95 -3.71 32.55
CA GLN A 72 3.27 -3.97 33.96
C GLN A 72 2.49 -5.15 34.51
N HIS A 73 1.22 -5.30 34.14
CA HIS A 73 0.40 -6.44 34.53
C HIS A 73 0.95 -7.74 33.94
N GLY A 74 1.19 -7.76 32.64
CA GLY A 74 1.76 -8.92 31.94
C GLY A 74 3.12 -9.36 32.50
N ALA A 75 3.99 -8.41 32.83
CA ALA A 75 5.28 -8.73 33.44
C ALA A 75 5.15 -9.39 34.83
N ARG A 76 4.17 -8.96 35.64
CA ARG A 76 3.93 -9.54 36.99
C ARG A 76 3.31 -10.94 36.92
N HIS A 77 2.44 -11.16 35.94
CA HIS A 77 1.63 -12.41 35.84
C HIS A 77 2.18 -13.38 34.79
N GLN A 78 3.29 -13.02 34.13
CA GLN A 78 3.88 -13.79 33.01
C GLN A 78 2.89 -13.98 31.84
N GLU A 79 2.10 -12.94 31.57
CA GLU A 79 1.10 -12.92 30.51
C GLU A 79 1.60 -12.17 29.27
N TRP A 80 1.06 -12.51 28.14
CA TRP A 80 1.38 -11.96 26.83
C TRP A 80 0.41 -10.86 26.43
N VAL A 81 0.93 -9.76 25.96
CA VAL A 81 0.15 -8.61 25.47
C VAL A 81 0.41 -8.44 23.98
N ALA A 82 -0.63 -8.27 23.18
CA ALA A 82 -0.48 -7.97 21.76
C ALA A 82 -0.83 -6.50 21.49
N LEU A 83 0.05 -5.83 20.80
CA LEU A 83 -0.12 -4.49 20.26
C LEU A 83 -0.27 -4.55 18.75
N MET A 84 -1.30 -3.91 18.21
CA MET A 84 -1.48 -3.76 16.78
C MET A 84 -1.41 -2.27 16.42
N PHE A 85 -0.65 -1.93 15.38
CA PHE A 85 -0.58 -0.61 14.77
C PHE A 85 -1.18 -0.69 13.38
N LEU A 86 -2.12 0.18 13.05
CA LEU A 86 -2.92 0.14 11.84
C LEU A 86 -2.90 1.50 11.15
N ASP A 87 -2.77 1.47 9.82
CA ASP A 87 -2.85 2.64 8.95
C ASP A 87 -3.79 2.33 7.77
N LEU A 88 -4.62 3.29 7.41
CA LEU A 88 -5.57 3.13 6.30
C LEU A 88 -4.87 3.35 4.96
N ASP A 89 -4.89 2.33 4.13
CA ASP A 89 -4.27 2.39 2.81
C ASP A 89 -4.97 3.41 1.90
N ARG A 90 -4.20 4.27 1.23
CA ARG A 90 -4.70 5.24 0.25
C ARG A 90 -5.78 6.21 0.81
N PHE A 91 -5.77 6.52 2.12
CA PHE A 91 -6.75 7.46 2.71
C PHE A 91 -6.58 8.90 2.19
N LYS A 92 -5.33 9.34 1.95
CA LYS A 92 -5.05 10.69 1.45
C LYS A 92 -5.78 11.04 0.14
N PRO A 93 -5.77 10.20 -0.92
CA PRO A 93 -6.55 10.44 -2.15
C PRO A 93 -8.04 10.68 -1.91
N ILE A 94 -8.63 10.07 -0.89
CA ILE A 94 -10.05 10.29 -0.54
C ILE A 94 -10.26 11.71 -0.03
N ASN A 95 -9.37 12.18 0.86
CA ASN A 95 -9.40 13.56 1.32
C ASN A 95 -9.20 14.57 0.18
N ASP A 96 -8.24 14.28 -0.70
CA ASP A 96 -7.89 15.16 -1.82
C ASP A 96 -9.04 15.24 -2.85
N SER A 97 -9.78 14.15 -3.05
CA SER A 97 -10.87 14.07 -4.04
C SER A 97 -12.23 14.51 -3.50
N LEU A 98 -12.58 14.17 -2.24
CA LEU A 98 -13.91 14.40 -1.66
C LEU A 98 -13.92 15.46 -0.55
N GLY A 99 -12.73 15.98 -0.18
CA GLY A 99 -12.55 16.93 0.90
C GLY A 99 -12.54 16.30 2.29
N HIS A 100 -11.98 17.02 3.26
CA HIS A 100 -11.77 16.56 4.63
C HIS A 100 -13.06 16.13 5.35
N ALA A 101 -14.22 16.72 5.01
CA ALA A 101 -15.49 16.34 5.63
C ALA A 101 -15.92 14.89 5.28
N ALA A 102 -15.60 14.41 4.09
CA ALA A 102 -15.82 13.02 3.70
C ALA A 102 -14.84 12.07 4.41
N GLY A 103 -13.57 12.44 4.48
CA GLY A 103 -12.57 11.69 5.24
C GLY A 103 -12.90 11.59 6.73
N ASP A 104 -13.40 12.67 7.34
CA ASP A 104 -13.84 12.66 8.74
C ASP A 104 -15.01 11.68 8.98
N ARG A 105 -15.96 11.58 8.04
CA ARG A 105 -17.05 10.59 8.11
C ARG A 105 -16.50 9.17 8.00
N MET A 106 -15.57 8.93 7.07
CA MET A 106 -14.92 7.62 6.93
C MET A 106 -14.16 7.22 8.20
N LEU A 107 -13.37 8.11 8.78
CA LEU A 107 -12.64 7.84 10.02
C LEU A 107 -13.57 7.49 11.19
N LYS A 108 -14.74 8.11 11.28
CA LYS A 108 -15.77 7.76 12.29
C LYS A 108 -16.32 6.35 12.05
N GLU A 109 -16.59 5.99 10.80
CA GLU A 109 -17.08 4.67 10.45
C GLU A 109 -16.00 3.60 10.68
N VAL A 110 -14.74 3.88 10.33
CA VAL A 110 -13.59 3.02 10.65
C VAL A 110 -13.52 2.76 12.15
N ALA A 111 -13.61 3.82 12.96
CA ALA A 111 -13.57 3.71 14.42
C ALA A 111 -14.67 2.76 14.97
N VAL A 112 -15.88 2.85 14.41
CA VAL A 112 -17.00 1.95 14.78
C VAL A 112 -16.71 0.53 14.39
N ARG A 113 -16.22 0.30 13.17
CA ARG A 113 -15.89 -1.04 12.66
C ARG A 113 -14.76 -1.68 13.45
N LEU A 114 -13.70 -0.93 13.76
CA LEU A 114 -12.58 -1.42 14.59
C LEU A 114 -13.05 -1.79 16.01
N ALA A 115 -13.89 -0.94 16.62
CA ALA A 115 -14.44 -1.23 17.95
C ALA A 115 -15.33 -2.47 17.97
N ALA A 116 -15.97 -2.83 16.86
CA ALA A 116 -16.78 -4.05 16.74
C ALA A 116 -15.95 -5.33 16.56
N CYS A 117 -14.66 -5.21 16.18
CA CYS A 117 -13.76 -6.35 16.00
C CYS A 117 -13.05 -6.79 17.29
N VAL A 118 -13.22 -6.09 18.39
CA VAL A 118 -12.52 -6.34 19.67
C VAL A 118 -13.49 -6.51 20.82
N ASP A 119 -13.02 -7.10 21.91
CA ASP A 119 -13.82 -7.26 23.14
C ASP A 119 -13.82 -5.95 23.98
N SER A 120 -14.75 -5.88 24.95
CA SER A 120 -14.90 -4.71 25.84
C SER A 120 -13.66 -4.35 26.65
N ASP A 121 -12.83 -5.34 26.92
CA ASP A 121 -11.63 -5.20 27.72
C ASP A 121 -10.41 -4.78 26.89
N ASP A 122 -10.47 -4.90 25.59
CA ASP A 122 -9.44 -4.42 24.67
C ASP A 122 -9.51 -2.88 24.53
N THR A 123 -8.50 -2.30 23.96
CA THR A 123 -8.49 -0.86 23.68
C THR A 123 -8.24 -0.60 22.21
N VAL A 124 -9.16 0.11 21.58
CA VAL A 124 -8.96 0.73 20.26
C VAL A 124 -8.69 2.21 20.49
N ALA A 125 -7.69 2.78 19.85
CA ALA A 125 -7.31 4.17 19.94
C ALA A 125 -6.98 4.76 18.57
N ARG A 126 -7.10 6.09 18.44
CA ARG A 126 -6.62 6.83 17.27
C ARG A 126 -5.41 7.66 17.65
N MET A 127 -4.32 7.50 16.89
CA MET A 127 -3.05 8.19 17.13
C MET A 127 -2.98 9.58 16.48
N GLY A 128 -3.69 9.74 15.37
CA GLY A 128 -3.77 10.95 14.55
C GLY A 128 -3.92 10.59 13.09
N GLY A 129 -4.36 11.50 12.23
CA GLY A 129 -4.52 11.22 10.81
C GLY A 129 -5.38 9.98 10.57
N ASP A 130 -4.82 9.01 9.85
CA ASP A 130 -5.36 7.70 9.48
C ASP A 130 -4.81 6.52 10.30
N GLU A 131 -4.05 6.83 11.39
CA GLU A 131 -3.41 5.84 12.25
C GLU A 131 -4.29 5.44 13.43
N PHE A 132 -4.45 4.14 13.64
CA PHE A 132 -5.14 3.55 14.77
C PHE A 132 -4.23 2.52 15.47
N THR A 133 -4.49 2.31 16.75
CA THR A 133 -3.79 1.27 17.54
C THR A 133 -4.80 0.44 18.32
N LEU A 134 -4.49 -0.83 18.46
CA LEU A 134 -5.28 -1.75 19.28
C LEU A 134 -4.37 -2.42 20.30
N LEU A 135 -4.86 -2.48 21.52
CA LEU A 135 -4.24 -3.20 22.62
C LEU A 135 -5.15 -4.36 22.99
N LEU A 136 -4.70 -5.57 22.74
CA LEU A 136 -5.45 -6.77 23.08
C LEU A 136 -5.05 -7.21 24.49
N GLN A 137 -6.05 -7.61 25.27
CA GLN A 137 -5.88 -8.06 26.66
C GLN A 137 -4.90 -9.23 26.77
N SER A 138 -4.22 -9.24 27.90
CA SER A 138 -3.19 -10.22 28.21
C SER A 138 -3.68 -11.66 28.16
N GLN A 139 -2.81 -12.55 27.68
CA GLN A 139 -3.04 -13.98 27.55
C GLN A 139 -1.98 -14.75 28.34
N SER A 140 -2.38 -15.83 28.98
CA SER A 140 -1.46 -16.67 29.79
C SER A 140 -0.41 -17.41 28.97
N ALA A 141 -0.61 -17.54 27.65
CA ALA A 141 0.34 -18.22 26.76
C ALA A 141 0.56 -17.44 25.47
N ARG A 142 1.80 -17.51 24.96
CA ARG A 142 2.19 -16.91 23.65
C ARG A 142 1.26 -17.33 22.53
N GLU A 143 0.95 -18.63 22.46
CA GLU A 143 0.09 -19.16 21.40
C GLU A 143 -1.34 -18.58 21.44
N GLY A 144 -1.86 -18.33 22.64
CA GLY A 144 -3.15 -17.65 22.83
C GLY A 144 -3.12 -16.21 22.32
N ALA A 145 -2.09 -15.45 22.69
CA ALA A 145 -1.90 -14.06 22.21
C ALA A 145 -1.75 -14.00 20.68
N LEU A 146 -0.97 -14.92 20.11
CA LEU A 146 -0.78 -15.03 18.66
C LEU A 146 -2.10 -15.34 17.93
N LYS A 147 -2.82 -16.37 18.35
CA LYS A 147 -4.11 -16.76 17.75
C LYS A 147 -5.15 -15.63 17.83
N ARG A 148 -5.20 -14.95 18.99
CA ARG A 148 -6.10 -13.82 19.17
C ARG A 148 -5.75 -12.66 18.25
N ALA A 149 -4.46 -12.30 18.15
CA ALA A 149 -4.00 -11.23 17.25
C ALA A 149 -4.28 -11.55 15.78
N ILE A 150 -4.07 -12.80 15.35
CA ILE A 150 -4.43 -13.25 13.98
C ILE A 150 -5.94 -13.08 13.76
N HIS A 151 -6.75 -13.61 14.66
CA HIS A 151 -8.20 -13.56 14.53
C HIS A 151 -8.73 -12.11 14.45
N VAL A 152 -8.26 -11.24 15.34
CA VAL A 152 -8.65 -9.82 15.31
C VAL A 152 -8.14 -9.14 14.03
N GLY A 153 -6.92 -9.44 13.57
CA GLY A 153 -6.37 -8.93 12.32
C GLY A 153 -7.23 -9.31 11.11
N GLU A 154 -7.62 -10.59 11.00
CA GLU A 154 -8.50 -11.09 9.95
C GLU A 154 -9.88 -10.41 9.97
N GLN A 155 -10.46 -10.27 11.17
CA GLN A 155 -11.75 -9.58 11.33
C GLN A 155 -11.68 -8.11 10.89
N ILE A 156 -10.61 -7.41 11.25
CA ILE A 156 -10.41 -6.01 10.84
C ILE A 156 -10.31 -5.92 9.32
N LEU A 157 -9.45 -6.72 8.68
CA LEU A 157 -9.29 -6.69 7.22
C LEU A 157 -10.63 -7.01 6.52
N ALA A 158 -11.36 -8.03 6.97
CA ALA A 158 -12.65 -8.38 6.41
C ALA A 158 -13.72 -7.29 6.61
N SER A 159 -13.71 -6.61 7.76
CA SER A 159 -14.65 -5.53 8.08
C SER A 159 -14.38 -4.27 7.26
N LEU A 160 -13.09 -3.91 7.08
CA LEU A 160 -12.70 -2.73 6.29
C LEU A 160 -12.84 -2.96 4.78
N ALA A 161 -12.74 -4.19 4.29
CA ALA A 161 -13.02 -4.55 2.90
C ALA A 161 -14.48 -4.31 2.48
N GLN A 162 -15.42 -4.17 3.45
CA GLN A 162 -16.80 -3.82 3.13
C GLN A 162 -16.89 -2.34 2.68
N PRO A 163 -17.73 -2.03 1.69
CA PRO A 163 -17.82 -0.67 1.16
C PRO A 163 -18.20 0.35 2.23
N PHE A 164 -17.65 1.55 2.09
CA PHE A 164 -18.01 2.75 2.84
C PHE A 164 -18.93 3.60 1.99
N ILE A 165 -20.10 3.97 2.52
CA ILE A 165 -21.06 4.80 1.79
C ILE A 165 -20.82 6.28 2.11
N LEU A 166 -20.20 7.00 1.19
CA LEU A 166 -19.96 8.43 1.29
C LEU A 166 -20.70 9.15 0.17
N GLU A 167 -21.59 10.08 0.53
CA GLU A 167 -22.40 10.87 -0.44
C GLU A 167 -23.19 10.02 -1.44
N GLY A 168 -23.63 8.82 -0.99
CA GLY A 168 -24.40 7.89 -1.84
C GLY A 168 -23.56 7.07 -2.81
N ARG A 169 -22.23 7.11 -2.70
CA ARG A 169 -21.28 6.31 -3.48
C ARG A 169 -20.54 5.33 -2.59
N GLU A 170 -20.14 4.22 -3.17
CA GLU A 170 -19.34 3.20 -2.50
C GLU A 170 -17.85 3.50 -2.67
N PHE A 171 -17.11 3.43 -1.55
CA PHE A 171 -15.67 3.54 -1.50
C PHE A 171 -15.08 2.34 -0.78
N PHE A 172 -13.96 1.85 -1.25
CA PHE A 172 -13.23 0.75 -0.65
C PHE A 172 -11.93 1.26 -0.06
N VAL A 173 -11.69 0.92 1.21
CA VAL A 173 -10.46 1.26 1.94
C VAL A 173 -9.97 0.00 2.62
N THR A 174 -8.69 -0.26 2.47
CA THR A 174 -8.01 -1.35 3.16
C THR A 174 -7.11 -0.82 4.26
N ALA A 175 -6.49 -1.70 5.02
CA ALA A 175 -5.56 -1.31 6.06
C ALA A 175 -4.31 -2.20 6.05
N SER A 176 -3.18 -1.59 6.42
CA SER A 176 -1.94 -2.28 6.71
C SER A 176 -1.75 -2.34 8.22
N ILE A 177 -1.50 -3.54 8.78
CA ILE A 177 -1.48 -3.77 10.22
C ILE A 177 -0.13 -4.37 10.62
N GLY A 178 0.54 -3.76 11.60
CA GLY A 178 1.72 -4.32 12.25
C GLY A 178 1.39 -4.83 13.64
N ILE A 179 1.90 -6.01 14.00
CA ILE A 179 1.61 -6.70 15.26
C ILE A 179 2.93 -6.95 16.01
N ALA A 180 2.98 -6.55 17.27
CA ALA A 180 4.08 -6.85 18.17
C ALA A 180 3.57 -7.48 19.47
N LEU A 181 4.31 -8.48 19.98
CA LEU A 181 3.95 -9.25 21.15
C LEU A 181 4.93 -8.97 22.30
N SER A 182 4.44 -8.50 23.43
CA SER A 182 5.24 -8.46 24.66
C SER A 182 5.12 -9.80 25.39
N PRO A 183 6.23 -10.35 25.96
CA PRO A 183 7.54 -9.73 26.13
C PRO A 183 8.53 -9.94 24.96
N GLN A 184 8.19 -10.75 23.95
CA GLN A 184 9.12 -11.17 22.89
C GLN A 184 9.67 -9.99 22.07
N ASP A 185 8.76 -9.10 21.65
CA ASP A 185 9.07 -8.00 20.73
C ASP A 185 9.29 -6.67 21.47
N GLY A 186 9.37 -6.71 22.80
CA GLY A 186 9.69 -5.58 23.65
C GLY A 186 8.89 -5.59 24.96
N ASN A 187 9.52 -5.06 26.02
CA ASN A 187 8.96 -4.95 27.37
C ASN A 187 8.62 -3.51 27.74
N GLU A 188 9.09 -2.55 26.93
CA GLU A 188 8.88 -1.13 27.16
C GLU A 188 7.92 -0.58 26.11
N LEU A 189 7.10 0.40 26.52
CA LEU A 189 6.11 1.05 25.68
C LEU A 189 6.70 1.56 24.36
N SER A 190 7.82 2.29 24.42
CA SER A 190 8.47 2.88 23.25
C SER A 190 8.97 1.82 22.27
N GLN A 191 9.52 0.74 22.80
CA GLN A 191 10.05 -0.37 21.99
C GLN A 191 8.93 -1.13 21.29
N LEU A 192 7.87 -1.49 22.02
CA LEU A 192 6.76 -2.26 21.47
C LEU A 192 5.98 -1.45 20.41
N MET A 193 5.76 -0.15 20.68
CA MET A 193 5.14 0.77 19.72
C MET A 193 5.96 0.87 18.43
N LYS A 194 7.28 1.08 18.55
CA LYS A 194 8.19 1.14 17.41
C LYS A 194 8.17 -0.15 16.59
N ASN A 195 8.18 -1.30 17.26
CA ASN A 195 8.23 -2.59 16.60
C ASN A 195 6.91 -2.92 15.87
N ALA A 196 5.76 -2.56 16.46
CA ALA A 196 4.47 -2.68 15.79
C ALA A 196 4.37 -1.75 14.57
N ASP A 197 4.85 -0.50 14.67
CA ASP A 197 4.91 0.44 13.56
C ASP A 197 5.81 -0.07 12.42
N THR A 198 7.00 -0.60 12.76
CA THR A 198 7.89 -1.24 11.78
C THR A 198 7.19 -2.39 11.04
N ALA A 199 6.48 -3.26 11.76
CA ALA A 199 5.74 -4.36 11.15
C ALA A 199 4.59 -3.87 10.25
N MET A 200 3.89 -2.79 10.62
CA MET A 200 2.87 -2.15 9.79
C MET A 200 3.46 -1.62 8.48
N TYR A 201 4.63 -1.00 8.57
CA TYR A 201 5.32 -0.53 7.37
C TYR A 201 5.66 -1.70 6.42
N HIS A 202 6.14 -2.83 6.95
CA HIS A 202 6.33 -4.05 6.15
C HIS A 202 5.04 -4.62 5.55
N ALA A 203 3.90 -4.47 6.24
CA ALA A 203 2.60 -4.82 5.67
C ALA A 203 2.28 -3.96 4.44
N LYS A 204 2.59 -2.65 4.48
CA LYS A 204 2.45 -1.75 3.32
C LYS A 204 3.34 -2.18 2.14
N GLU A 205 4.58 -2.57 2.41
CA GLU A 205 5.54 -3.03 1.38
C GLU A 205 5.12 -4.35 0.73
N ARG A 206 4.51 -5.25 1.49
CA ARG A 206 4.02 -6.56 1.01
C ARG A 206 2.65 -6.51 0.31
N GLY A 207 2.33 -5.37 -0.28
CA GLY A 207 1.14 -5.22 -1.12
C GLY A 207 -0.08 -4.64 -0.42
N LYS A 208 0.08 -4.12 0.82
CA LYS A 208 -1.03 -3.54 1.61
C LYS A 208 -2.13 -4.56 1.92
N ASN A 209 -3.23 -4.14 2.55
CA ASN A 209 -4.38 -5.01 2.88
C ASN A 209 -3.97 -6.33 3.52
N ASN A 210 -3.01 -6.30 4.43
CA ASN A 210 -2.54 -7.47 5.18
C ASN A 210 -2.06 -7.08 6.57
N PHE A 211 -1.73 -8.07 7.39
CA PHE A 211 -1.04 -7.86 8.64
C PHE A 211 0.30 -8.58 8.67
N GLN A 212 1.27 -8.02 9.37
CA GLN A 212 2.60 -8.60 9.59
C GLN A 212 2.92 -8.61 11.08
N PHE A 213 3.50 -9.72 11.55
CA PHE A 213 4.11 -9.77 12.86
C PHE A 213 5.52 -9.22 12.80
N TYR A 214 5.90 -8.49 13.85
CA TYR A 214 7.25 -7.97 13.97
C TYR A 214 8.29 -9.10 13.97
N GLN A 215 9.37 -8.90 13.25
CA GLN A 215 10.57 -9.73 13.24
C GLN A 215 11.79 -8.82 13.39
N ALA A 216 12.81 -9.29 14.10
CA ALA A 216 13.95 -8.44 14.46
C ALA A 216 14.75 -7.92 13.24
N ASP A 217 14.74 -8.65 12.14
CA ASP A 217 15.35 -8.29 10.86
C ASP A 217 14.63 -7.13 10.14
N MET A 218 13.36 -6.88 10.44
CA MET A 218 12.60 -5.77 9.88
C MET A 218 13.19 -4.38 10.21
N ASN A 219 13.79 -4.23 11.39
CA ASN A 219 14.47 -2.97 11.74
C ASN A 219 15.72 -2.73 10.88
N ALA A 220 16.44 -3.79 10.53
CA ALA A 220 17.57 -3.68 9.60
C ALA A 220 17.10 -3.29 8.19
N SER A 221 16.00 -3.88 7.73
CA SER A 221 15.39 -3.55 6.44
C SER A 221 14.93 -2.09 6.38
N ALA A 222 14.30 -1.57 7.43
CA ALA A 222 13.87 -0.17 7.47
C ALA A 222 15.05 0.83 7.40
N LEU A 223 16.16 0.53 8.10
CA LEU A 223 17.36 1.36 8.01
C LEU A 223 17.98 1.29 6.61
N GLN A 224 18.11 0.08 6.05
CA GLN A 224 18.61 -0.13 4.69
C GLN A 224 17.79 0.64 3.65
N ARG A 225 16.47 0.74 3.85
CA ARG A 225 15.61 1.49 2.96
C ARG A 225 15.84 2.99 3.04
N LEU A 226 15.99 3.56 4.25
CA LEU A 226 16.31 4.99 4.40
C LEU A 226 17.65 5.35 3.72
N GLU A 227 18.65 4.47 3.83
CA GLU A 227 19.91 4.61 3.10
C GLU A 227 19.67 4.56 1.59
N LEU A 228 18.88 3.58 1.12
CA LEU A 228 18.54 3.40 -0.28
C LEU A 228 17.82 4.64 -0.86
N GLU A 229 16.88 5.24 -0.12
CA GLU A 229 16.20 6.48 -0.49
C GLU A 229 17.17 7.66 -0.65
N SER A 230 18.13 7.76 0.27
CA SER A 230 19.17 8.80 0.19
C SER A 230 20.05 8.61 -1.03
N ASP A 231 20.49 7.39 -1.30
CA ASP A 231 21.38 7.04 -2.40
C ASP A 231 20.69 7.23 -3.77
N LEU A 232 19.42 6.85 -3.89
CA LEU A 232 18.63 6.97 -5.12
C LEU A 232 18.46 8.42 -5.60
N ARG A 233 18.43 9.39 -4.67
CA ARG A 233 18.33 10.83 -5.03
C ARG A 233 19.52 11.30 -5.88
N HIS A 234 20.65 10.66 -5.73
CA HIS A 234 21.90 11.04 -6.43
C HIS A 234 22.27 10.06 -7.55
N ALA A 235 21.69 8.86 -7.56
CA ALA A 235 22.06 7.79 -8.48
C ALA A 235 21.98 8.16 -9.96
N LEU A 236 20.98 8.97 -10.35
CA LEU A 236 20.82 9.42 -11.73
C LEU A 236 21.93 10.41 -12.13
N GLU A 237 22.24 11.36 -11.26
CA GLU A 237 23.29 12.37 -11.50
C GLU A 237 24.69 11.74 -11.53
N GLN A 238 24.91 10.69 -10.74
CA GLN A 238 26.19 9.98 -10.65
C GLN A 238 26.37 8.91 -11.74
N GLY A 239 25.35 8.68 -12.58
CA GLY A 239 25.42 7.71 -13.68
C GLY A 239 25.46 6.24 -13.20
N GLU A 240 24.84 5.97 -12.07
CA GLU A 240 24.83 4.64 -11.46
C GLU A 240 23.79 3.68 -12.08
N PHE A 241 22.80 4.21 -12.81
CA PHE A 241 21.87 3.40 -13.57
C PHE A 241 22.47 2.87 -14.86
N LYS A 242 22.14 1.62 -15.18
CA LYS A 242 22.54 0.94 -16.41
C LYS A 242 21.36 0.19 -17.00
N LEU A 243 21.33 0.03 -18.32
CA LEU A 243 20.39 -0.83 -18.99
C LEU A 243 21.05 -2.17 -19.33
N PHE A 244 20.36 -3.24 -19.00
CA PHE A 244 20.62 -4.57 -19.51
C PHE A 244 19.58 -4.89 -20.57
N TYR A 245 19.92 -5.68 -21.54
CA TYR A 245 19.04 -5.96 -22.67
C TYR A 245 18.80 -7.46 -22.75
N GLN A 246 17.54 -7.85 -22.60
CA GLN A 246 17.12 -9.24 -22.74
C GLN A 246 16.59 -9.47 -24.15
N PRO A 247 17.21 -10.38 -24.95
CA PRO A 247 16.77 -10.61 -26.32
C PRO A 247 15.43 -11.34 -26.37
N GLN A 248 14.58 -10.94 -27.30
CA GLN A 248 13.31 -11.57 -27.64
C GLN A 248 13.47 -12.34 -28.96
N PHE A 249 12.90 -13.53 -29.03
CA PHE A 249 13.03 -14.40 -30.20
C PHE A 249 11.66 -14.82 -30.73
N SER A 250 11.58 -15.05 -32.03
CA SER A 250 10.41 -15.70 -32.67
C SER A 250 10.07 -17.03 -31.99
N GLY A 251 8.83 -17.45 -32.00
CA GLY A 251 8.35 -18.67 -31.36
C GLY A 251 9.07 -19.95 -31.82
N ASP A 252 9.79 -19.92 -32.97
CA ASP A 252 10.69 -20.98 -33.38
C ASP A 252 12.10 -20.89 -32.79
N GLY A 253 12.39 -19.84 -32.00
CA GLY A 253 13.67 -19.60 -31.34
C GLY A 253 14.84 -19.22 -32.26
N LYS A 254 14.59 -18.90 -33.53
CA LYS A 254 15.66 -18.74 -34.52
C LYS A 254 15.97 -17.31 -34.90
N ARG A 255 15.01 -16.41 -34.79
CA ARG A 255 15.15 -15.03 -35.24
C ARG A 255 14.97 -14.07 -34.05
N LEU A 256 15.93 -13.16 -33.91
CA LEU A 256 15.79 -12.03 -32.96
C LEU A 256 14.65 -11.11 -33.43
N THR A 257 13.67 -10.86 -32.59
CA THR A 257 12.50 -10.01 -32.86
C THR A 257 12.59 -8.67 -32.14
N GLY A 258 13.31 -8.63 -31.02
CA GLY A 258 13.50 -7.42 -30.23
C GLY A 258 14.47 -7.62 -29.08
N ALA A 259 14.53 -6.60 -28.24
CA ALA A 259 15.23 -6.68 -26.96
C ALA A 259 14.48 -5.84 -25.91
N GLU A 260 14.28 -6.36 -24.73
CA GLU A 260 13.71 -5.61 -23.61
C GLU A 260 14.81 -4.90 -22.83
N ALA A 261 14.62 -3.60 -22.58
CA ALA A 261 15.53 -2.77 -21.80
C ALA A 261 15.17 -2.87 -20.33
N LEU A 262 16.02 -3.50 -19.57
CA LEU A 262 15.84 -3.76 -18.15
C LEU A 262 16.74 -2.86 -17.31
N LEU A 263 16.14 -2.00 -16.51
CA LEU A 263 16.86 -1.09 -15.61
C LEU A 263 17.61 -1.88 -14.54
N ARG A 264 18.86 -1.49 -14.30
CA ARG A 264 19.72 -2.02 -13.23
C ARG A 264 20.37 -0.85 -12.51
N TRP A 265 20.58 -0.98 -11.20
CA TRP A 265 21.30 0.00 -10.41
C TRP A 265 22.64 -0.56 -9.96
N GLN A 266 23.72 0.00 -10.47
CA GLN A 266 25.08 -0.34 -10.09
C GLN A 266 25.51 0.54 -8.93
N HIS A 267 25.12 0.13 -7.72
CA HIS A 267 25.43 0.88 -6.50
C HIS A 267 26.92 0.74 -6.13
N PRO A 268 27.63 1.84 -5.77
CA PRO A 268 29.07 1.81 -5.49
C PRO A 268 29.48 0.84 -4.39
N GLN A 269 28.65 0.67 -3.36
CA GLN A 269 28.96 -0.17 -2.18
C GLN A 269 28.18 -1.50 -2.18
N ARG A 270 26.96 -1.54 -2.72
CA ARG A 270 26.07 -2.71 -2.69
C ARG A 270 26.20 -3.59 -3.94
N GLY A 271 26.94 -3.12 -4.96
CA GLY A 271 27.02 -3.80 -6.24
C GLY A 271 25.73 -3.65 -7.05
N LEU A 272 25.31 -4.70 -7.73
CA LEU A 272 24.12 -4.68 -8.57
C LEU A 272 22.86 -4.85 -7.69
N VAL A 273 22.07 -3.79 -7.53
CA VAL A 273 20.79 -3.81 -6.77
C VAL A 273 19.68 -4.23 -7.71
N PRO A 274 18.82 -5.22 -7.34
CA PRO A 274 17.73 -5.68 -8.18
C PRO A 274 16.60 -4.65 -8.28
N PRO A 275 15.85 -4.60 -9.41
CA PRO A 275 14.75 -3.67 -9.63
C PRO A 275 13.65 -3.74 -8.57
N SER A 276 13.34 -4.93 -8.06
CA SER A 276 12.36 -5.14 -6.98
C SER A 276 12.63 -4.32 -5.72
N ASP A 277 13.89 -4.00 -5.45
CA ASP A 277 14.29 -3.32 -4.23
C ASP A 277 14.24 -1.78 -4.37
N PHE A 278 14.48 -1.25 -5.58
CA PHE A 278 14.60 0.20 -5.75
C PHE A 278 13.49 0.85 -6.60
N ILE A 279 12.82 0.14 -7.50
CA ILE A 279 11.74 0.73 -8.31
C ILE A 279 10.59 1.22 -7.44
N PRO A 280 10.08 0.47 -6.43
CA PRO A 280 9.04 0.98 -5.54
C PRO A 280 9.46 2.26 -4.80
N VAL A 281 10.74 2.34 -4.42
CA VAL A 281 11.29 3.53 -3.75
C VAL A 281 11.35 4.73 -4.70
N LEU A 282 11.77 4.52 -5.97
CA LEU A 282 11.73 5.57 -7.00
C LEU A 282 10.31 6.11 -7.22
N GLU A 283 9.32 5.24 -7.20
CA GLU A 283 7.91 5.62 -7.34
C GLU A 283 7.43 6.48 -6.16
N GLU A 284 7.73 6.08 -4.93
CA GLU A 284 7.39 6.85 -3.73
C GLU A 284 8.06 8.22 -3.69
N LEU A 285 9.34 8.27 -4.04
CA LEU A 285 10.11 9.52 -4.12
C LEU A 285 9.70 10.42 -5.31
N GLY A 286 8.91 9.89 -6.27
CA GLY A 286 8.56 10.60 -7.49
C GLY A 286 9.68 10.71 -8.51
N LEU A 287 10.78 9.99 -8.30
CA LEU A 287 11.93 10.00 -9.21
C LEU A 287 11.75 9.07 -10.42
N VAL A 288 10.76 8.18 -10.39
CA VAL A 288 10.50 7.20 -11.44
C VAL A 288 10.26 7.85 -12.81
N VAL A 289 9.70 9.05 -12.85
CA VAL A 289 9.48 9.80 -14.12
C VAL A 289 10.81 10.22 -14.73
N GLN A 290 11.70 10.81 -13.93
CA GLN A 290 13.02 11.26 -14.41
C GLN A 290 13.89 10.08 -14.85
N VAL A 291 13.89 9.01 -14.06
CA VAL A 291 14.61 7.76 -14.38
C VAL A 291 14.03 7.11 -15.64
N GLY A 292 12.71 7.05 -15.78
CA GLY A 292 12.04 6.51 -16.95
C GLY A 292 12.33 7.30 -18.23
N ASP A 293 12.38 8.62 -18.15
CA ASP A 293 12.81 9.45 -19.27
C ASP A 293 14.29 9.20 -19.66
N TRP A 294 15.13 8.93 -18.67
CA TRP A 294 16.51 8.52 -18.93
C TRP A 294 16.55 7.14 -19.59
N VAL A 295 15.75 6.17 -19.10
CA VAL A 295 15.65 4.82 -19.71
C VAL A 295 15.23 4.91 -21.17
N LEU A 296 14.19 5.71 -21.50
CA LEU A 296 13.73 5.90 -22.87
C LEU A 296 14.85 6.49 -23.77
N ARG A 297 15.52 7.55 -23.31
CA ARG A 297 16.63 8.17 -24.05
C ARG A 297 17.78 7.20 -24.27
N GLU A 298 18.19 6.47 -23.23
CA GLU A 298 19.31 5.54 -23.31
C GLU A 298 18.98 4.34 -24.18
N SER A 299 17.75 3.83 -24.12
CA SER A 299 17.27 2.75 -24.99
C SER A 299 17.28 3.14 -26.46
N CYS A 300 16.79 4.33 -26.80
CA CYS A 300 16.83 4.85 -28.16
C CYS A 300 18.28 5.11 -28.64
N ARG A 301 19.14 5.66 -27.77
CA ARG A 301 20.56 5.86 -28.06
C ARG A 301 21.26 4.53 -28.39
N GLN A 302 21.04 3.52 -27.56
CA GLN A 302 21.64 2.19 -27.74
C GLN A 302 21.14 1.51 -29.02
N LEU A 303 19.85 1.65 -29.32
CA LEU A 303 19.28 1.10 -30.56
C LEU A 303 19.89 1.77 -31.80
N ALA A 304 20.08 3.10 -31.77
CA ALA A 304 20.76 3.82 -32.85
C ALA A 304 22.21 3.34 -33.03
N GLU A 305 22.97 3.15 -31.95
CA GLU A 305 24.34 2.59 -32.00
C GLU A 305 24.36 1.18 -32.59
N TRP A 306 23.41 0.31 -32.22
CA TRP A 306 23.31 -1.03 -32.83
C TRP A 306 23.04 -0.95 -34.31
N HIS A 307 22.14 -0.06 -34.77
CA HIS A 307 21.86 0.15 -36.18
C HIS A 307 23.09 0.66 -36.96
N GLU A 308 23.82 1.60 -36.39
CA GLU A 308 25.10 2.09 -36.99
C GLU A 308 26.14 0.98 -37.07
N ALA A 309 26.26 0.15 -36.04
CA ALA A 309 27.15 -1.02 -36.00
C ALA A 309 26.65 -2.19 -36.86
N LYS A 310 25.51 -2.03 -37.57
CA LYS A 310 24.86 -3.06 -38.37
C LYS A 310 24.42 -4.30 -37.57
N ILE A 311 24.20 -4.16 -36.26
CA ILE A 311 23.59 -5.15 -35.41
C ILE A 311 22.08 -5.02 -35.58
N ARG A 312 21.43 -6.05 -36.12
CA ARG A 312 20.00 -6.01 -36.41
C ARG A 312 19.18 -6.36 -35.18
N VAL A 313 18.82 -5.35 -34.41
CA VAL A 313 17.78 -5.40 -33.36
C VAL A 313 16.55 -4.70 -33.91
N PRO A 314 15.44 -5.40 -34.22
CA PRO A 314 14.29 -4.81 -34.90
C PRO A 314 13.54 -3.78 -34.04
N LYS A 315 13.35 -4.07 -32.74
CA LYS A 315 12.65 -3.20 -31.78
C LYS A 315 13.32 -3.28 -30.40
N ILE A 316 13.09 -2.24 -29.61
CA ILE A 316 13.45 -2.21 -28.20
C ILE A 316 12.20 -1.93 -27.37
N SER A 317 11.97 -2.75 -26.35
CA SER A 317 10.84 -2.62 -25.44
C SER A 317 11.28 -1.93 -24.16
N VAL A 318 10.43 -1.02 -23.65
CA VAL A 318 10.69 -0.24 -22.44
C VAL A 318 9.46 -0.24 -21.55
N ASN A 319 9.64 -0.63 -20.30
CA ASN A 319 8.61 -0.60 -19.28
C ASN A 319 8.27 0.84 -18.86
N LEU A 320 6.97 1.16 -18.78
CA LEU A 320 6.45 2.43 -18.28
C LEU A 320 5.79 2.23 -16.91
N SER A 321 6.13 3.11 -15.97
CA SER A 321 5.44 3.14 -14.68
C SER A 321 4.05 3.79 -14.76
N ALA A 322 3.17 3.46 -13.81
CA ALA A 322 1.85 4.06 -13.68
C ALA A 322 1.92 5.61 -13.60
N ARG A 323 2.94 6.11 -12.91
CA ARG A 323 3.13 7.54 -12.71
C ARG A 323 3.52 8.27 -13.99
N GLN A 324 4.41 7.68 -14.81
CA GLN A 324 4.75 8.23 -16.11
C GLN A 324 3.55 8.23 -17.06
N PHE A 325 2.77 7.15 -17.03
CA PHE A 325 1.59 7.01 -17.88
C PHE A 325 0.48 8.01 -17.53
N ALA A 326 0.34 8.37 -16.26
CA ALA A 326 -0.63 9.36 -15.79
C ALA A 326 -0.25 10.82 -16.12
N GLU A 327 1.01 11.09 -16.48
CA GLU A 327 1.44 12.44 -16.86
C GLU A 327 0.94 12.84 -18.25
N GLY A 328 0.26 13.99 -18.34
CA GLY A 328 -0.41 14.43 -19.57
C GLY A 328 0.50 14.79 -20.74
N ASP A 329 1.82 14.85 -20.53
CA ASP A 329 2.82 15.22 -21.54
C ASP A 329 3.67 14.06 -22.06
N LEU A 330 3.38 12.82 -21.65
CA LEU A 330 4.15 11.62 -22.00
C LEU A 330 4.39 11.49 -23.51
N HIS A 331 3.37 11.69 -24.33
CA HIS A 331 3.49 11.59 -25.78
C HIS A 331 4.43 12.65 -26.37
N GLN A 332 4.49 13.86 -25.81
CA GLN A 332 5.39 14.92 -26.25
C GLN A 332 6.85 14.58 -25.90
N ARG A 333 7.09 14.05 -24.69
CA ARG A 333 8.41 13.59 -24.25
C ARG A 333 8.95 12.48 -25.14
N ILE A 334 8.13 11.48 -25.44
CA ILE A 334 8.49 10.36 -26.33
C ILE A 334 8.76 10.87 -27.75
N ALA A 335 7.92 11.73 -28.29
CA ALA A 335 8.14 12.34 -29.61
C ALA A 335 9.50 13.07 -29.68
N GLN A 336 9.82 13.86 -28.66
CA GLN A 336 11.11 14.57 -28.57
C GLN A 336 12.31 13.62 -28.49
N ILE A 337 12.18 12.52 -27.73
CA ILE A 337 13.25 11.50 -27.60
C ILE A 337 13.48 10.82 -28.95
N LEU A 338 12.41 10.43 -29.66
CA LEU A 338 12.52 9.82 -30.99
C LEU A 338 13.15 10.79 -32.02
N GLU A 339 12.74 12.04 -32.01
CA GLU A 339 13.33 13.07 -32.88
C GLU A 339 14.83 13.27 -32.62
N GLN A 340 15.22 13.36 -31.35
CA GLN A 340 16.62 13.56 -30.95
C GLN A 340 17.51 12.35 -31.25
N SER A 341 17.00 11.14 -31.11
CA SER A 341 17.77 9.91 -31.36
C SER A 341 17.80 9.49 -32.83
N GLY A 342 16.86 10.00 -33.65
CA GLY A 342 16.69 9.57 -35.03
C GLY A 342 16.19 8.14 -35.21
N VAL A 343 15.75 7.49 -34.13
CA VAL A 343 15.20 6.12 -34.15
C VAL A 343 13.77 6.17 -34.71
N PRO A 344 13.42 5.32 -35.68
CA PRO A 344 12.05 5.22 -36.16
C PRO A 344 11.11 4.80 -35.05
N ALA A 345 9.96 5.44 -34.92
CA ALA A 345 8.99 5.14 -33.85
C ALA A 345 8.57 3.65 -33.85
N ALA A 346 8.48 3.03 -35.02
CA ALA A 346 8.18 1.58 -35.14
C ALA A 346 9.26 0.65 -34.55
N CYS A 347 10.39 1.18 -34.10
CA CYS A 347 11.42 0.41 -33.40
C CYS A 347 11.35 0.55 -31.88
N LEU A 348 10.42 1.36 -31.34
CA LEU A 348 10.17 1.50 -29.90
C LEU A 348 8.85 0.82 -29.54
N GLU A 349 8.91 -0.06 -28.54
CA GLU A 349 7.75 -0.68 -27.91
C GLU A 349 7.66 -0.21 -26.46
N LEU A 350 6.45 0.15 -26.03
CA LEU A 350 6.16 0.61 -24.67
C LEU A 350 5.35 -0.46 -23.96
N GLU A 351 5.85 -0.94 -22.83
CA GLU A 351 5.22 -1.99 -22.03
C GLU A 351 4.51 -1.38 -20.83
N LEU A 352 3.26 -1.79 -20.62
CA LEU A 352 2.38 -1.31 -19.56
C LEU A 352 1.73 -2.51 -18.88
N THR A 353 1.74 -2.56 -17.57
CA THR A 353 1.00 -3.61 -16.87
C THR A 353 -0.51 -3.42 -17.02
N GLU A 354 -1.25 -4.51 -17.00
CA GLU A 354 -2.71 -4.51 -17.06
C GLU A 354 -3.35 -3.56 -16.03
N SER A 355 -2.82 -3.56 -14.81
CA SER A 355 -3.34 -2.75 -13.70
C SER A 355 -3.32 -1.24 -13.99
N ILE A 356 -2.28 -0.75 -14.68
CA ILE A 356 -2.17 0.67 -15.07
C ILE A 356 -3.33 1.09 -15.95
N LEU A 357 -3.71 0.25 -16.91
CA LEU A 357 -4.78 0.55 -17.87
C LEU A 357 -6.17 0.51 -17.25
N MET A 358 -6.34 -0.26 -16.16
CA MET A 358 -7.63 -0.42 -15.49
C MET A 358 -7.90 0.64 -14.40
N GLU A 359 -6.92 1.41 -13.96
CA GLU A 359 -7.12 2.48 -12.96
C GLU A 359 -8.02 3.61 -13.48
N ASP A 360 -7.80 4.07 -14.72
CA ASP A 360 -8.63 5.08 -15.39
C ASP A 360 -8.71 4.77 -16.91
N VAL A 361 -9.68 3.95 -17.28
CA VAL A 361 -9.86 3.46 -18.66
C VAL A 361 -10.04 4.61 -19.66
N ALA A 362 -10.72 5.69 -19.30
CA ALA A 362 -10.98 6.81 -20.21
C ALA A 362 -9.69 7.57 -20.53
N ASN A 363 -8.89 7.87 -19.52
CA ASN A 363 -7.59 8.50 -19.68
C ASN A 363 -6.61 7.57 -20.40
N ALA A 364 -6.62 6.26 -20.07
CA ALA A 364 -5.80 5.26 -20.73
C ALA A 364 -6.06 5.21 -22.25
N MET A 365 -7.31 5.19 -22.67
CA MET A 365 -7.68 5.24 -24.10
C MET A 365 -7.13 6.46 -24.83
N GLN A 366 -7.19 7.63 -24.20
CA GLN A 366 -6.70 8.87 -24.79
C GLN A 366 -5.18 8.86 -24.92
N THR A 367 -4.48 8.47 -23.84
CA THR A 367 -3.01 8.40 -23.80
C THR A 367 -2.47 7.38 -24.80
N LEU A 368 -3.04 6.15 -24.82
CA LEU A 368 -2.66 5.12 -25.78
C LEU A 368 -2.87 5.56 -27.23
N SER A 369 -4.02 6.21 -27.51
CA SER A 369 -4.31 6.73 -28.86
C SER A 369 -3.29 7.76 -29.30
N SER A 370 -2.88 8.66 -28.41
CA SER A 370 -1.85 9.67 -28.68
C SER A 370 -0.48 9.03 -28.94
N LEU A 371 -0.11 8.01 -28.19
CA LEU A 371 1.14 7.26 -28.38
C LEU A 371 1.13 6.49 -29.72
N LYS A 372 0.01 5.86 -30.07
CA LYS A 372 -0.14 5.19 -31.36
C LYS A 372 0.00 6.12 -32.55
N GLN A 373 -0.43 7.38 -32.44
CA GLN A 373 -0.23 8.38 -33.49
C GLN A 373 1.25 8.69 -33.77
N LEU A 374 2.14 8.49 -32.77
CA LEU A 374 3.57 8.58 -33.00
C LEU A 374 4.13 7.39 -33.81
N GLY A 375 3.40 6.28 -33.88
CA GLY A 375 3.82 5.06 -34.57
C GLY A 375 4.59 4.07 -33.70
N VAL A 376 4.62 4.22 -32.39
CA VAL A 376 5.23 3.27 -31.45
C VAL A 376 4.34 2.03 -31.28
N PHE A 377 4.95 0.90 -30.91
CA PHE A 377 4.25 -0.30 -30.48
C PHE A 377 3.87 -0.19 -29.02
N ILE A 378 2.74 -0.81 -28.64
CA ILE A 378 2.25 -0.86 -27.27
C ILE A 378 2.00 -2.30 -26.88
N ALA A 379 2.62 -2.75 -25.78
CA ALA A 379 2.45 -4.06 -25.20
C ALA A 379 1.74 -3.99 -23.84
N ILE A 380 0.86 -4.95 -23.59
CA ILE A 380 0.35 -5.20 -22.23
C ILE A 380 1.21 -6.27 -21.59
N ASP A 381 1.77 -5.94 -20.44
CA ASP A 381 2.63 -6.80 -19.64
C ASP A 381 1.88 -7.44 -18.46
N ASP A 382 2.43 -8.54 -17.91
CA ASP A 382 1.87 -9.32 -16.78
C ASP A 382 0.41 -9.75 -16.99
N PHE A 383 0.02 -10.04 -18.22
CA PHE A 383 -1.38 -10.33 -18.54
C PHE A 383 -1.89 -11.63 -17.91
N GLY A 384 -3.06 -11.52 -17.26
CA GLY A 384 -3.74 -12.63 -16.61
C GLY A 384 -3.53 -12.69 -15.09
N THR A 385 -2.68 -11.84 -14.52
CA THR A 385 -2.48 -11.74 -13.06
C THR A 385 -3.49 -10.79 -12.39
N GLY A 386 -4.22 -9.98 -13.19
CA GLY A 386 -5.19 -8.99 -12.76
C GLY A 386 -6.64 -9.33 -13.13
N TYR A 387 -7.53 -8.37 -12.90
CA TYR A 387 -8.95 -8.45 -13.27
C TYR A 387 -9.19 -7.86 -14.66
N SER A 388 -8.85 -8.57 -15.72
CA SER A 388 -9.13 -8.13 -17.09
C SER A 388 -10.60 -8.13 -17.43
N SER A 389 -11.13 -6.99 -17.82
CA SER A 389 -12.37 -6.95 -18.60
C SER A 389 -12.02 -7.08 -20.09
N LEU A 390 -12.30 -8.24 -20.70
CA LEU A 390 -12.12 -8.49 -22.13
C LEU A 390 -12.78 -7.40 -23.02
N ASN A 391 -13.81 -6.73 -22.48
CA ASN A 391 -14.49 -5.66 -23.19
C ASN A 391 -13.62 -4.42 -23.39
N TYR A 392 -12.76 -4.12 -22.40
CA TYR A 392 -11.82 -2.99 -22.52
C TYR A 392 -10.59 -3.36 -23.35
N LEU A 393 -10.07 -4.58 -23.19
CA LEU A 393 -8.94 -5.06 -23.98
C LEU A 393 -9.19 -4.91 -25.50
N LYS A 394 -10.40 -5.24 -25.95
CA LYS A 394 -10.81 -5.07 -27.37
C LYS A 394 -10.78 -3.61 -27.84
N GLN A 395 -10.91 -2.65 -26.94
CA GLN A 395 -11.00 -1.24 -27.28
C GLN A 395 -9.65 -0.52 -27.24
N PHE A 396 -8.69 -1.06 -26.49
CA PHE A 396 -7.37 -0.46 -26.39
C PHE A 396 -6.59 -0.62 -27.72
N PRO A 397 -5.95 0.45 -28.20
CA PRO A 397 -5.12 0.42 -29.40
C PRO A 397 -3.73 -0.14 -29.09
N ILE A 398 -3.65 -1.44 -28.83
CA ILE A 398 -2.45 -2.20 -28.48
C ILE A 398 -2.03 -3.14 -29.61
N ASP A 399 -0.79 -3.59 -29.59
CA ASP A 399 -0.19 -4.44 -30.62
C ASP A 399 0.25 -5.80 -30.08
N VAL A 400 0.66 -5.84 -28.81
CA VAL A 400 1.32 -7.00 -28.19
C VAL A 400 0.69 -7.33 -26.85
N LEU A 401 0.64 -8.62 -26.54
CA LEU A 401 0.22 -9.13 -25.27
C LEU A 401 1.29 -10.09 -24.74
N LYS A 402 1.83 -9.81 -23.53
CA LYS A 402 2.87 -10.63 -22.90
C LYS A 402 2.21 -11.55 -21.86
N ILE A 403 2.48 -12.84 -21.95
CA ILE A 403 2.03 -13.85 -20.99
C ILE A 403 2.99 -13.85 -19.82
N ASP A 404 2.48 -13.59 -18.63
CA ASP A 404 3.28 -13.57 -17.40
C ASP A 404 3.96 -14.91 -17.14
N ARG A 405 5.17 -14.86 -16.63
CA ARG A 405 6.00 -16.00 -16.27
C ARG A 405 5.25 -17.04 -15.41
N SER A 406 4.37 -16.64 -14.51
CA SER A 406 3.64 -17.56 -13.62
C SER A 406 2.80 -18.61 -14.39
N PHE A 407 2.35 -18.29 -15.61
CA PHE A 407 1.63 -19.22 -16.47
C PHE A 407 2.55 -20.07 -17.35
N VAL A 408 3.84 -19.73 -17.43
CA VAL A 408 4.85 -20.45 -18.20
C VAL A 408 5.64 -21.42 -17.32
N ASP A 409 5.89 -21.08 -16.06
CA ASP A 409 6.70 -21.90 -15.13
C ASP A 409 6.16 -23.34 -14.97
N GLY A 410 4.83 -23.53 -14.99
CA GLY A 410 4.18 -24.84 -14.85
C GLY A 410 4.17 -25.68 -16.12
N LEU A 411 4.55 -25.14 -17.29
CA LEU A 411 4.46 -25.84 -18.59
C LEU A 411 5.55 -26.91 -18.77
N PRO A 412 5.25 -28.01 -19.47
CA PRO A 412 3.96 -28.43 -20.04
C PRO A 412 3.10 -29.26 -19.07
N HIS A 413 3.52 -29.47 -17.82
CA HIS A 413 2.94 -30.42 -16.90
C HIS A 413 1.81 -29.83 -16.02
N GLY A 414 1.78 -28.52 -15.83
CA GLY A 414 0.72 -27.80 -15.15
C GLY A 414 -0.55 -27.74 -16.00
N GLU A 415 -1.53 -28.61 -15.72
CA GLU A 415 -2.74 -28.70 -16.55
C GLU A 415 -3.52 -27.36 -16.56
N GLN A 416 -3.57 -26.67 -15.44
CA GLN A 416 -4.27 -25.40 -15.30
C GLN A 416 -3.54 -24.26 -16.01
N ASP A 417 -2.22 -24.14 -15.81
CA ASP A 417 -1.38 -23.12 -16.44
C ASP A 417 -1.37 -23.26 -17.96
N GLY A 418 -1.28 -24.53 -18.46
CA GLY A 418 -1.34 -24.82 -19.88
C GLY A 418 -2.71 -24.51 -20.51
N GLN A 419 -3.82 -24.61 -19.77
CA GLN A 419 -5.13 -24.19 -20.25
C GLN A 419 -5.24 -22.67 -20.34
N ILE A 420 -4.70 -21.95 -19.34
CA ILE A 420 -4.68 -20.48 -19.29
C ILE A 420 -3.80 -19.94 -20.43
N ALA A 421 -2.57 -20.42 -20.59
CA ALA A 421 -1.68 -19.97 -21.64
C ALA A 421 -2.30 -20.13 -23.04
N ARG A 422 -2.92 -21.29 -23.32
CA ARG A 422 -3.66 -21.53 -24.59
C ARG A 422 -4.81 -20.58 -24.79
N ALA A 423 -5.57 -20.30 -23.72
CA ALA A 423 -6.71 -19.37 -23.79
C ALA A 423 -6.25 -17.95 -24.10
N ILE A 424 -5.14 -17.51 -23.48
CA ILE A 424 -4.54 -16.19 -23.71
C ILE A 424 -4.08 -16.08 -25.17
N ILE A 425 -3.32 -17.06 -25.69
CA ILE A 425 -2.84 -17.07 -27.09
C ILE A 425 -4.02 -16.98 -28.07
N ALA A 426 -5.02 -17.85 -27.91
CA ALA A 426 -6.19 -17.87 -28.79
C ALA A 426 -6.98 -16.56 -28.77
N MET A 427 -7.13 -15.97 -27.58
CA MET A 427 -7.80 -14.69 -27.39
C MET A 427 -7.03 -13.54 -28.06
N ALA A 428 -5.72 -13.45 -27.82
CA ALA A 428 -4.88 -12.41 -28.41
C ALA A 428 -4.89 -12.45 -29.93
N HIS A 429 -4.76 -13.63 -30.55
CA HIS A 429 -4.87 -13.80 -32.00
C HIS A 429 -6.25 -13.42 -32.54
N SER A 430 -7.32 -13.70 -31.78
CA SER A 430 -8.69 -13.26 -32.16
C SER A 430 -8.84 -11.74 -32.18
N LEU A 431 -7.96 -11.03 -31.46
CA LEU A 431 -7.88 -9.57 -31.43
C LEU A 431 -6.80 -9.01 -32.37
N ASN A 432 -6.13 -9.85 -33.16
CA ASN A 432 -5.00 -9.52 -34.03
C ASN A 432 -3.79 -8.94 -33.26
N LEU A 433 -3.54 -9.44 -32.05
CA LEU A 433 -2.37 -9.09 -31.23
C LEU A 433 -1.27 -10.12 -31.39
N THR A 434 -0.02 -9.68 -31.36
CA THR A 434 1.15 -10.54 -31.23
C THR A 434 1.28 -11.04 -29.79
N VAL A 435 1.68 -12.29 -29.59
CA VAL A 435 1.81 -12.87 -28.25
C VAL A 435 3.27 -13.16 -27.94
N ILE A 436 3.74 -12.65 -26.80
CA ILE A 436 5.09 -12.93 -26.26
C ILE A 436 4.91 -13.74 -24.98
N ALA A 437 5.66 -14.83 -24.82
CA ALA A 437 5.70 -15.62 -23.58
C ALA A 437 6.98 -15.31 -22.80
N GLU A 438 6.81 -14.97 -21.52
CA GLU A 438 7.94 -14.67 -20.63
C GLU A 438 8.36 -15.85 -19.77
N GLY A 439 9.65 -15.86 -19.35
CA GLY A 439 10.15 -16.86 -18.43
C GLY A 439 10.32 -18.25 -19.04
N VAL A 440 10.49 -18.36 -20.35
CA VAL A 440 10.77 -19.64 -21.03
C VAL A 440 12.20 -20.08 -20.73
N GLU A 441 12.36 -21.08 -19.86
CA GLU A 441 13.66 -21.57 -19.38
C GLU A 441 14.01 -22.96 -19.93
N THR A 442 13.05 -23.72 -20.45
CA THR A 442 13.26 -25.09 -20.91
C THR A 442 12.75 -25.32 -22.34
N LEU A 443 13.35 -26.29 -23.03
CA LEU A 443 12.89 -26.72 -24.36
C LEU A 443 11.46 -27.26 -24.34
N ALA A 444 11.03 -27.89 -23.23
CA ALA A 444 9.68 -28.41 -23.10
C ALA A 444 8.62 -27.28 -23.05
N GLN A 445 8.93 -26.17 -22.39
CA GLN A 445 8.09 -24.97 -22.39
C GLN A 445 8.03 -24.37 -23.80
N LEU A 446 9.18 -24.22 -24.46
CA LEU A 446 9.25 -23.68 -25.81
C LEU A 446 8.46 -24.54 -26.81
N ASP A 447 8.60 -25.86 -26.75
CA ASP A 447 7.87 -26.78 -27.63
C ASP A 447 6.36 -26.74 -27.40
N PHE A 448 5.93 -26.58 -26.14
CA PHE A 448 4.52 -26.37 -25.77
C PHE A 448 3.97 -25.08 -26.39
N LEU A 449 4.66 -23.93 -26.18
CA LEU A 449 4.24 -22.62 -26.67
C LEU A 449 4.21 -22.59 -28.21
N ARG A 450 5.25 -23.14 -28.86
CA ARG A 450 5.30 -23.32 -30.32
C ARG A 450 4.14 -24.16 -30.83
N GLY A 451 3.79 -25.27 -30.14
CA GLY A 451 2.67 -26.14 -30.51
C GLY A 451 1.30 -25.47 -30.43
N HIS A 452 1.24 -24.29 -29.82
CA HIS A 452 0.03 -23.47 -29.69
C HIS A 452 0.15 -22.11 -30.39
N ASP A 453 1.11 -21.98 -31.33
CA ASP A 453 1.30 -20.81 -32.19
C ASP A 453 1.66 -19.51 -31.40
N CYS A 454 2.39 -19.60 -30.29
CA CYS A 454 2.96 -18.42 -29.66
C CYS A 454 3.96 -17.73 -30.59
N ASP A 455 3.88 -16.41 -30.76
CA ASP A 455 4.63 -15.67 -31.78
C ASP A 455 6.08 -15.41 -31.35
N GLU A 456 6.34 -15.06 -30.05
CA GLU A 456 7.63 -14.66 -29.51
C GLU A 456 7.87 -15.23 -28.12
#